data_73a26e15ef23448414ff12b9d9d50435
#
_entry.id   73a26e15ef23448414ff12b9d9d50435
#
_cell.length_a   1.000
_cell.length_b   1.000
_cell.length_c   1.000
_cell.angle_alpha   90.00
_cell.angle_beta   90.00
_cell.angle_gamma   90.00
#
_symmetry.space_group_name_H-M   'P 1'
#
loop_
_entity.id
_entity.type
_entity.pdbx_description
1 polymer ?
#
loop_
_entity_poly.entity_id
_entity_poly.type
_entity_poly.pdbx_seq_one_letter_code
_entity_poly.pdbx_strand_id
1 'polypeptide(L)'
;AGAQTDRNLIRQGNRAFKSQKWAVAETQYRKAISKNQKNPQAIYNLGCALMAQQKDSMAIQQFTNAAQLETNRLRRAASYHNMGVIMQNHREYAQAIEYYKMALRCNPQDNETRYNLALCKKLLKNNPQNKDKNKNNKDKNKDKNKKDQNKDKNKDNKDKNDDKNNKNDKNKNKNNKNNQNQNQPNQDKMSRENAEQL
;
A
#
# COMPACT_ATOMS: atom_id res chain seq x y z
N ALA A 1 -9.88 31.65 1.65
CA ALA A 1 -9.12 31.73 0.37
C ALA A 1 -8.18 30.56 0.17
N GLY A 2 -7.40 30.15 1.18
CA GLY A 2 -6.42 29.07 1.07
C GLY A 2 -7.00 27.70 0.72
N ALA A 3 -8.09 27.28 1.37
CA ALA A 3 -8.70 25.96 1.16
C ALA A 3 -9.27 25.77 -0.24
N GLN A 4 -9.73 26.85 -0.88
CA GLN A 4 -10.29 26.80 -2.22
C GLN A 4 -9.18 26.68 -3.28
N THR A 5 -8.04 27.30 -3.05
CA THR A 5 -6.85 27.20 -3.91
C THR A 5 -6.28 25.80 -3.90
N ASP A 6 -6.17 25.16 -2.72
CA ASP A 6 -5.79 23.76 -2.54
C ASP A 6 -6.63 22.83 -3.39
N ARG A 7 -7.95 22.92 -3.24
CA ARG A 7 -8.90 22.04 -3.93
C ARG A 7 -8.81 22.20 -5.44
N ASN A 8 -8.61 23.41 -5.94
CA ASN A 8 -8.44 23.65 -7.37
C ASN A 8 -7.17 22.99 -7.91
N LEU A 9 -6.06 23.11 -7.18
CA LEU A 9 -4.80 22.47 -7.54
C LEU A 9 -4.91 20.94 -7.52
N ILE A 10 -5.59 20.38 -6.54
CA ILE A 10 -5.85 18.94 -6.47
C ILE A 10 -6.71 18.49 -7.67
N ARG A 11 -7.76 19.23 -8.01
CA ARG A 11 -8.59 18.94 -9.19
C ARG A 11 -7.80 18.98 -10.50
N GLN A 12 -6.91 19.96 -10.65
CA GLN A 12 -6.02 20.04 -11.81
C GLN A 12 -5.07 18.85 -11.87
N GLY A 13 -4.51 18.44 -10.72
CA GLY A 13 -3.70 17.25 -10.60
C GLY A 13 -4.49 15.99 -10.98
N ASN A 14 -5.71 15.86 -10.51
CA ASN A 14 -6.60 14.73 -10.81
C ASN A 14 -6.94 14.63 -12.30
N ARG A 15 -7.16 15.75 -12.97
CA ARG A 15 -7.38 15.77 -14.42
C ARG A 15 -6.15 15.30 -15.18
N ALA A 16 -4.98 15.79 -14.80
CA ALA A 16 -3.72 15.37 -15.39
C ALA A 16 -3.48 13.87 -15.14
N PHE A 17 -3.77 13.39 -13.95
CA PHE A 17 -3.65 11.97 -13.58
C PHE A 17 -4.55 11.08 -14.45
N LYS A 18 -5.82 11.44 -14.63
CA LYS A 18 -6.76 10.74 -15.51
C LYS A 18 -6.29 10.68 -16.96
N SER A 19 -5.59 11.73 -17.41
CA SER A 19 -5.01 11.80 -18.74
C SER A 19 -3.61 11.17 -18.83
N GLN A 20 -3.18 10.48 -17.79
CA GLN A 20 -1.86 9.84 -17.70
C GLN A 20 -0.67 10.81 -17.82
N LYS A 21 -0.91 12.08 -17.54
CA LYS A 21 0.13 13.11 -17.49
C LYS A 21 0.71 13.16 -16.07
N TRP A 22 1.51 12.15 -15.71
CA TRP A 22 1.97 11.91 -14.35
C TRP A 22 2.84 13.04 -13.80
N ALA A 23 3.76 13.57 -14.60
CA ALA A 23 4.63 14.67 -14.19
C ALA A 23 3.86 15.97 -13.98
N VAL A 24 2.84 16.23 -14.78
CA VAL A 24 1.94 17.38 -14.60
C VAL A 24 1.13 17.21 -13.32
N ALA A 25 0.58 16.01 -13.09
CA ALA A 25 -0.15 15.70 -11.86
C ALA A 25 0.74 15.91 -10.63
N GLU A 26 1.97 15.40 -10.64
CA GLU A 26 2.96 15.61 -9.58
C GLU A 26 3.14 17.11 -9.26
N THR A 27 3.34 17.91 -10.26
CA THR A 27 3.54 19.36 -10.10
C THR A 27 2.33 20.02 -9.42
N GLN A 28 1.12 19.69 -9.84
CA GLN A 28 -0.10 20.27 -9.27
C GLN A 28 -0.31 19.82 -7.81
N TYR A 29 -0.07 18.56 -7.51
CA TYR A 29 -0.16 18.04 -6.13
C TYR A 29 0.90 18.66 -5.21
N ARG A 30 2.13 18.87 -5.69
CA ARG A 30 3.16 19.58 -4.92
C ARG A 30 2.78 21.03 -4.63
N LYS A 31 2.17 21.73 -5.59
CA LYS A 31 1.62 23.07 -5.37
C LYS A 31 0.52 23.08 -4.31
N ALA A 32 -0.39 22.10 -4.35
CA ALA A 32 -1.44 21.94 -3.34
C ALA A 32 -0.84 21.73 -1.94
N ILE A 33 0.16 20.87 -1.82
CA ILE A 33 0.85 20.58 -0.55
C ILE A 33 1.58 21.81 -0.03
N SER A 34 2.17 22.65 -0.90
CA SER A 34 2.82 23.89 -0.49
C SER A 34 1.83 24.89 0.13
N LYS A 35 0.57 24.83 -0.24
CA LYS A 35 -0.52 25.65 0.33
C LYS A 35 -1.07 25.06 1.63
N ASN A 36 -1.15 23.73 1.73
CA ASN A 36 -1.60 23.01 2.91
C ASN A 36 -0.78 21.73 3.08
N GLN A 37 0.22 21.76 3.95
CA GLN A 37 1.16 20.67 4.18
C GLN A 37 0.54 19.46 4.88
N LYS A 38 -0.65 19.59 5.45
CA LYS A 38 -1.32 18.54 6.22
C LYS A 38 -2.52 17.92 5.51
N ASN A 39 -2.68 18.13 4.20
CA ASN A 39 -3.74 17.50 3.43
C ASN A 39 -3.31 16.08 3.03
N PRO A 40 -3.82 15.01 3.70
CA PRO A 40 -3.39 13.65 3.44
C PRO A 40 -3.78 13.17 2.04
N GLN A 41 -4.86 13.68 1.46
CA GLN A 41 -5.30 13.31 0.11
C GLN A 41 -4.33 13.83 -0.96
N ALA A 42 -3.89 15.06 -0.84
CA ALA A 42 -2.91 15.62 -1.77
C ALA A 42 -1.57 14.86 -1.68
N ILE A 43 -1.15 14.50 -0.47
CA ILE A 43 0.07 13.73 -0.23
C ILE A 43 -0.07 12.33 -0.81
N TYR A 44 -1.19 11.65 -0.58
CA TYR A 44 -1.48 10.34 -1.17
C TYR A 44 -1.47 10.39 -2.69
N ASN A 45 -2.14 11.36 -3.28
CA ASN A 45 -2.20 11.54 -4.73
C ASN A 45 -0.81 11.83 -5.33
N LEU A 46 0.01 12.60 -4.62
CA LEU A 46 1.41 12.78 -5.00
C LEU A 46 2.16 11.44 -5.01
N GLY A 47 1.97 10.63 -3.98
CA GLY A 47 2.53 9.28 -3.94
C GLY A 47 2.15 8.45 -5.16
N CYS A 48 0.89 8.49 -5.57
CA CYS A 48 0.40 7.79 -6.76
C CYS A 48 1.04 8.31 -8.06
N ALA A 49 1.18 9.62 -8.21
CA ALA A 49 1.82 10.22 -9.38
C ALA A 49 3.31 9.88 -9.46
N LEU A 50 3.98 9.82 -8.32
CA LEU A 50 5.39 9.39 -8.24
C LEU A 50 5.54 7.90 -8.55
N MET A 51 4.66 7.06 -8.04
CA MET A 51 4.63 5.62 -8.30
C MET A 51 4.41 5.32 -9.78
N ALA A 52 3.50 6.04 -10.43
CA ALA A 52 3.25 5.93 -11.87
C ALA A 52 4.48 6.28 -12.71
N GLN A 53 5.36 7.13 -12.21
CA GLN A 53 6.64 7.48 -12.83
C GLN A 53 7.79 6.56 -12.42
N GLN A 54 7.52 5.52 -11.63
CA GLN A 54 8.54 4.62 -11.06
C GLN A 54 9.55 5.33 -10.14
N LYS A 55 9.15 6.44 -9.55
CA LYS A 55 9.91 7.16 -8.51
C LYS A 55 9.56 6.56 -7.13
N ASP A 56 9.88 5.29 -6.94
CA ASP A 56 9.31 4.44 -5.90
C ASP A 56 9.75 4.84 -4.48
N SER A 57 11.02 5.21 -4.28
CA SER A 57 11.50 5.68 -2.97
C SER A 57 10.77 6.95 -2.51
N MET A 58 10.56 7.89 -3.44
CA MET A 58 9.81 9.12 -3.17
C MET A 58 8.32 8.83 -2.92
N ALA A 59 7.75 7.89 -3.68
CA ALA A 59 6.37 7.47 -3.52
C ALA A 59 6.12 6.86 -2.13
N ILE A 60 6.99 5.95 -1.67
CA ILE A 60 6.90 5.35 -0.33
C ILE A 60 6.93 6.42 0.75
N GLN A 61 7.79 7.42 0.64
CA GLN A 61 7.87 8.52 1.59
C GLN A 61 6.53 9.27 1.67
N GLN A 62 5.91 9.56 0.53
CA GLN A 62 4.62 10.26 0.51
C GLN A 62 3.49 9.38 1.05
N PHE A 63 3.43 8.10 0.70
CA PHE A 63 2.45 7.18 1.26
C PHE A 63 2.60 7.02 2.77
N THR A 64 3.81 6.98 3.29
CA THR A 64 4.08 6.97 4.73
C THR A 64 3.53 8.22 5.40
N ASN A 65 3.81 9.39 4.85
CA ASN A 65 3.32 10.66 5.36
C ASN A 65 1.78 10.74 5.32
N ALA A 66 1.18 10.31 4.21
CA ALA A 66 -0.27 10.27 4.06
C ALA A 66 -0.92 9.34 5.09
N ALA A 67 -0.37 8.15 5.31
CA ALA A 67 -0.88 7.19 6.28
C ALA A 67 -0.84 7.73 7.71
N GLN A 68 0.18 8.51 8.06
CA GLN A 68 0.31 9.12 9.39
C GLN A 68 -0.72 10.24 9.62
N LEU A 69 -1.06 10.99 8.59
CA LEU A 69 -1.99 12.13 8.68
C LEU A 69 -3.45 11.73 8.47
N GLU A 70 -3.69 10.66 7.73
CA GLU A 70 -5.04 10.21 7.37
C GLU A 70 -5.76 9.57 8.56
N THR A 71 -6.95 10.08 8.88
CA THR A 71 -7.81 9.55 9.94
C THR A 71 -8.81 8.51 9.46
N ASN A 72 -9.21 8.56 8.19
CA ASN A 72 -10.11 7.57 7.60
C ASN A 72 -9.36 6.25 7.35
N ARG A 73 -9.87 5.17 7.93
CA ARG A 73 -9.20 3.86 7.87
C ARG A 73 -9.08 3.32 6.44
N LEU A 74 -10.10 3.46 5.63
CA LEU A 74 -10.08 2.96 4.25
C LEU A 74 -9.05 3.69 3.39
N ARG A 75 -8.93 5.01 3.56
CA ARG A 75 -7.92 5.81 2.85
C ARG A 75 -6.51 5.52 3.37
N ARG A 76 -6.36 5.28 4.68
CA ARG A 76 -5.08 4.85 5.25
C ARG A 76 -4.65 3.51 4.68
N ALA A 77 -5.58 2.55 4.55
CA ALA A 77 -5.34 1.26 3.94
C ALA A 77 -4.80 1.38 2.52
N ALA A 78 -5.30 2.33 1.73
CA ALA A 78 -4.84 2.55 0.37
C ALA A 78 -3.35 2.91 0.30
N SER A 79 -2.85 3.73 1.21
CA SER A 79 -1.41 4.05 1.31
C SER A 79 -0.57 2.80 1.61
N TYR A 80 -0.96 2.01 2.59
CA TYR A 80 -0.25 0.77 2.94
C TYR A 80 -0.29 -0.25 1.81
N HIS A 81 -1.45 -0.42 1.16
CA HIS A 81 -1.57 -1.30 0.01
C HIS A 81 -0.57 -0.91 -1.10
N ASN A 82 -0.51 0.35 -1.46
CA ASN A 82 0.41 0.83 -2.50
C ASN A 82 1.88 0.64 -2.12
N MET A 83 2.24 0.86 -0.86
CA MET A 83 3.60 0.55 -0.37
C MET A 83 3.90 -0.94 -0.49
N GLY A 84 2.94 -1.80 -0.18
CA GLY A 84 3.06 -3.25 -0.37
C GLY A 84 3.31 -3.62 -1.83
N VAL A 85 2.58 -3.00 -2.75
CA VAL A 85 2.74 -3.24 -4.19
C VAL A 85 4.13 -2.81 -4.67
N ILE A 86 4.63 -1.68 -4.23
CA ILE A 86 5.99 -1.22 -4.57
C ILE A 86 7.02 -2.25 -4.11
N MET A 87 6.92 -2.72 -2.87
CA MET A 87 7.83 -3.73 -2.33
C MET A 87 7.73 -5.06 -3.08
N GLN A 88 6.51 -5.50 -3.42
CA GLN A 88 6.28 -6.69 -4.22
C GLN A 88 6.93 -6.59 -5.60
N ASN A 89 6.81 -5.46 -6.26
CA ASN A 89 7.41 -5.21 -7.59
C ASN A 89 8.94 -5.26 -7.53
N HIS A 90 9.53 -4.87 -6.41
CA HIS A 90 10.96 -4.98 -6.16
C HIS A 90 11.39 -6.35 -5.61
N ARG A 91 10.48 -7.31 -5.52
CA ARG A 91 10.71 -8.64 -4.96
C ARG A 91 11.15 -8.61 -3.48
N GLU A 92 10.85 -7.54 -2.79
CA GLU A 92 11.06 -7.41 -1.35
C GLU A 92 9.81 -7.94 -0.62
N TYR A 93 9.60 -9.25 -0.71
CA TYR A 93 8.36 -9.89 -0.28
C TYR A 93 8.10 -9.80 1.22
N ALA A 94 9.15 -9.87 2.05
CA ALA A 94 9.01 -9.73 3.49
C ALA A 94 8.43 -8.35 3.87
N GLN A 95 8.92 -7.29 3.26
CA GLN A 95 8.40 -5.94 3.48
C GLN A 95 7.01 -5.75 2.90
N ALA A 96 6.75 -6.29 1.70
CA ALA A 96 5.43 -6.28 1.10
C ALA A 96 4.37 -6.91 2.01
N ILE A 97 4.69 -8.05 2.61
CA ILE A 97 3.83 -8.76 3.57
C ILE A 97 3.46 -7.84 4.74
N GLU A 98 4.43 -7.15 5.33
CA GLU A 98 4.18 -6.26 6.46
C GLU A 98 3.25 -5.10 6.08
N TYR A 99 3.45 -4.46 4.92
CA TYR A 99 2.58 -3.40 4.44
C TYR A 99 1.17 -3.90 4.13
N TYR A 100 1.03 -5.06 3.51
CA TYR A 100 -0.27 -5.66 3.24
C TYR A 100 -1.02 -6.04 4.52
N LYS A 101 -0.32 -6.52 5.56
CA LYS A 101 -0.92 -6.75 6.88
C LYS A 101 -1.44 -5.45 7.48
N MET A 102 -0.70 -4.36 7.39
CA MET A 102 -1.12 -3.05 7.86
C MET A 102 -2.36 -2.55 7.10
N ALA A 103 -2.38 -2.74 5.78
CA ALA A 103 -3.53 -2.40 4.95
C ALA A 103 -4.78 -3.17 5.35
N LEU A 104 -4.67 -4.48 5.59
CA LEU A 104 -5.79 -5.33 6.01
C LEU A 104 -6.29 -5.00 7.42
N ARG A 105 -5.43 -4.56 8.33
CA ARG A 105 -5.86 -4.07 9.65
C ARG A 105 -6.74 -2.82 9.52
N CYS A 106 -6.45 -1.97 8.55
CA CYS A 106 -7.24 -0.78 8.27
C CYS A 106 -8.49 -1.09 7.43
N ASN A 107 -8.41 -2.05 6.52
CA ASN A 107 -9.51 -2.47 5.67
C ASN A 107 -9.55 -4.00 5.54
N PRO A 108 -10.22 -4.70 6.46
CA PRO A 108 -10.29 -6.17 6.44
C PRO A 108 -11.08 -6.74 5.25
N GLN A 109 -11.84 -5.94 4.53
CA GLN A 109 -12.67 -6.36 3.40
C GLN A 109 -11.93 -6.33 2.06
N ASP A 110 -10.67 -5.89 2.04
CA ASP A 110 -9.88 -5.78 0.81
C ASP A 110 -9.35 -7.14 0.36
N ASN A 111 -10.09 -7.77 -0.54
CA ASN A 111 -9.74 -9.09 -1.09
C ASN A 111 -8.50 -9.04 -1.98
N GLU A 112 -8.26 -7.95 -2.68
CA GLU A 112 -7.07 -7.77 -3.52
C GLU A 112 -5.79 -7.77 -2.66
N THR A 113 -5.78 -7.01 -1.59
CA THR A 113 -4.66 -7.00 -0.64
C THR A 113 -4.45 -8.38 0.00
N ARG A 114 -5.53 -9.07 0.36
CA ARG A 114 -5.46 -10.42 0.92
C ARG A 114 -4.83 -11.42 -0.07
N TYR A 115 -5.23 -11.34 -1.34
CA TYR A 115 -4.64 -12.15 -2.41
C TYR A 115 -3.14 -11.87 -2.56
N ASN A 116 -2.77 -10.60 -2.62
CA ASN A 116 -1.37 -10.19 -2.77
C ASN A 116 -0.52 -10.61 -1.57
N LEU A 117 -1.08 -10.54 -0.37
CA LEU A 117 -0.42 -11.03 0.85
C LEU A 117 -0.12 -12.53 0.76
N ALA A 118 -1.11 -13.35 0.37
CA ALA A 118 -0.92 -14.79 0.21
C ALA A 118 0.11 -15.11 -0.86
N LEU A 119 0.09 -14.39 -1.98
CA LEU A 119 1.07 -14.54 -3.05
C LEU A 119 2.48 -14.20 -2.57
N CYS A 120 2.66 -13.09 -1.85
CA CYS A 120 3.97 -12.71 -1.31
C CYS A 120 4.51 -13.72 -0.31
N LYS A 121 3.66 -14.29 0.55
CA LYS A 121 4.04 -15.37 1.47
C LYS A 121 4.58 -16.59 0.70
N LYS A 122 3.90 -16.98 -0.37
CA LYS A 122 4.32 -18.09 -1.23
C LYS A 122 5.66 -17.79 -1.93
N LEU A 123 5.81 -16.60 -2.50
CA LEU A 123 7.02 -16.19 -3.18
C LEU A 123 8.21 -16.08 -2.22
N LEU A 124 7.98 -15.63 -1.00
CA LEU A 124 9.01 -15.58 0.04
C LEU A 124 9.54 -16.98 0.40
N LYS A 125 8.64 -17.98 0.53
CA LYS A 125 9.03 -19.37 0.77
C LYS A 125 9.90 -19.94 -0.34
N ASN A 126 9.61 -19.59 -1.59
CA ASN A 126 10.28 -20.11 -2.78
C ASN A 126 11.54 -19.34 -3.16
N ASN A 127 11.83 -18.22 -2.50
CA ASN A 127 12.99 -17.39 -2.79
C ASN A 127 14.07 -17.57 -1.71
N PRO A 128 15.19 -18.27 -2.01
CA PRO A 128 16.25 -18.56 -1.02
C PRO A 128 16.89 -17.30 -0.42
N GLN A 129 17.05 -16.22 -1.22
CA GLN A 129 17.69 -14.98 -0.77
C GLN A 129 16.86 -14.25 0.30
N ASN A 130 15.53 -14.34 0.22
CA ASN A 130 14.65 -13.71 1.21
C ASN A 130 14.46 -14.55 2.47
N LYS A 131 14.71 -15.88 2.41
CA LYS A 131 14.72 -16.76 3.59
C LYS A 131 15.81 -16.40 4.58
N ASP A 132 16.99 -16.03 4.11
CA ASP A 132 18.12 -15.67 4.97
C ASP A 132 17.92 -14.32 5.65
N LYS A 133 17.34 -13.34 4.96
CA LYS A 133 16.95 -12.05 5.55
C LYS A 133 15.92 -12.24 6.67
N ASN A 134 15.01 -13.19 6.52
CA ASN A 134 13.97 -13.47 7.51
C ASN A 134 14.52 -14.21 8.75
N LYS A 135 15.53 -15.05 8.59
CA LYS A 135 16.23 -15.70 9.72
C LYS A 135 16.95 -14.65 10.58
N ASN A 136 17.64 -13.71 9.98
CA ASN A 136 18.35 -12.66 10.70
C ASN A 136 17.42 -11.75 11.51
N ASN A 137 16.20 -11.54 11.06
CA ASN A 137 15.20 -10.76 11.79
C ASN A 137 14.56 -11.57 12.94
N LYS A 138 14.43 -12.89 12.78
CA LYS A 138 13.92 -13.75 13.86
C LYS A 138 14.92 -13.89 15.00
N ASP A 139 16.20 -13.97 14.71
CA ASP A 139 17.25 -14.07 15.72
C ASP A 139 17.45 -12.77 16.49
N LYS A 140 17.32 -11.64 15.84
CA LYS A 140 17.34 -10.32 16.50
C LYS A 140 16.12 -10.07 17.40
N ASN A 141 14.98 -10.70 17.13
CA ASN A 141 13.78 -10.59 17.95
C ASN A 141 13.72 -11.60 19.10
N LYS A 142 14.47 -12.70 19.04
CA LYS A 142 14.51 -13.68 20.13
C LYS A 142 15.13 -13.11 21.39
N ASP A 143 16.11 -12.22 21.27
CA ASP A 143 16.76 -11.60 22.43
C ASP A 143 15.95 -10.47 23.07
N LYS A 144 14.95 -9.93 22.38
CA LYS A 144 14.06 -8.88 22.91
C LYS A 144 12.77 -9.43 23.55
N ASN A 145 12.40 -10.69 23.33
CA ASN A 145 11.04 -11.18 23.57
C ASN A 145 10.89 -12.15 24.76
N LYS A 146 11.68 -12.01 25.79
CA LYS A 146 11.36 -12.72 27.07
C LYS A 146 10.25 -12.06 27.88
N LYS A 147 9.73 -10.90 27.47
CA LYS A 147 8.67 -10.16 28.20
C LYS A 147 7.31 -10.09 27.52
N ASP A 148 7.16 -10.46 26.25
CA ASP A 148 5.90 -10.27 25.50
C ASP A 148 5.31 -11.57 24.91
N GLN A 149 5.49 -12.73 25.55
CA GLN A 149 5.00 -14.02 25.06
C GLN A 149 3.46 -14.13 24.93
N ASN A 150 2.71 -13.19 25.51
CA ASN A 150 1.23 -13.23 25.44
C ASN A 150 0.63 -12.47 24.25
N LYS A 151 1.38 -11.57 23.61
CA LYS A 151 0.87 -10.83 22.43
C LYS A 151 1.07 -11.58 21.11
N ASP A 152 2.14 -12.35 21.01
CA ASP A 152 2.48 -13.08 19.78
C ASP A 152 1.59 -14.31 19.52
N LYS A 153 1.05 -14.94 20.57
CA LYS A 153 0.11 -16.05 20.39
C LYS A 153 -1.20 -15.62 19.71
N ASN A 154 -1.63 -14.41 19.94
CA ASN A 154 -2.83 -13.85 19.28
C ASN A 154 -2.58 -13.41 17.82
N LYS A 155 -1.35 -13.05 17.49
CA LYS A 155 -0.97 -12.71 16.10
C LYS A 155 -0.87 -13.96 15.22
N ASP A 156 -0.26 -15.03 15.73
CA ASP A 156 -0.12 -16.29 14.99
C ASP A 156 -1.48 -16.95 14.73
N ASN A 157 -2.43 -16.83 15.66
CA ASN A 157 -3.79 -17.32 15.48
C ASN A 157 -4.58 -16.49 14.46
N LYS A 158 -4.30 -15.20 14.36
CA LYS A 158 -4.95 -14.32 13.37
C LYS A 158 -4.43 -14.59 11.96
N ASP A 159 -3.12 -14.78 11.82
CA ASP A 159 -2.51 -15.15 10.55
C ASP A 159 -2.96 -16.55 10.07
N LYS A 160 -3.19 -17.50 10.99
CA LYS A 160 -3.72 -18.83 10.66
C LYS A 160 -5.20 -18.77 10.22
N ASN A 161 -6.00 -17.89 10.79
CA ASN A 161 -7.39 -17.69 10.37
C ASN A 161 -7.48 -17.01 9.00
N ASP A 162 -6.57 -16.06 8.70
CA ASP A 162 -6.50 -15.42 7.40
C ASP A 162 -6.12 -16.43 6.30
N ASP A 163 -5.21 -17.36 6.59
CA ASP A 163 -4.83 -18.43 5.67
C ASP A 163 -5.99 -19.44 5.42
N LYS A 164 -6.87 -19.65 6.41
CA LYS A 164 -8.05 -20.53 6.24
C LYS A 164 -9.15 -19.88 5.42
N ASN A 165 -9.40 -18.58 5.60
CA ASN A 165 -10.36 -17.85 4.79
C ASN A 165 -9.92 -17.71 3.33
N ASN A 166 -8.61 -17.67 3.09
CA ASN A 166 -8.05 -17.57 1.75
C ASN A 166 -8.21 -18.86 0.93
N LYS A 167 -8.38 -20.02 1.58
CA LYS A 167 -8.65 -21.27 0.85
C LYS A 167 -10.02 -21.31 0.20
N ASN A 168 -10.99 -20.61 0.74
CA ASN A 168 -12.33 -20.51 0.16
C ASN A 168 -12.40 -19.49 -1.01
N ASP A 169 -11.54 -18.47 -0.97
CA ASP A 169 -11.50 -17.46 -2.04
C ASP A 169 -10.75 -17.94 -3.30
N LYS A 170 -9.92 -19.01 -3.19
CA LYS A 170 -9.20 -19.56 -4.35
C LYS A 170 -10.13 -20.05 -5.47
N ASN A 171 -11.37 -20.41 -5.14
CA ASN A 171 -12.32 -20.89 -6.12
C ASN A 171 -13.08 -19.79 -6.87
N LYS A 172 -13.10 -18.58 -6.32
CA LYS A 172 -13.78 -17.43 -6.96
C LYS A 172 -12.88 -16.62 -7.89
N ASN A 173 -11.58 -16.80 -7.80
CA ASN A 173 -10.61 -15.90 -8.44
C ASN A 173 -9.78 -16.56 -9.56
N LYS A 174 -10.31 -17.63 -10.19
CA LYS A 174 -9.65 -18.21 -11.38
C LYS A 174 -9.50 -17.23 -12.54
N ASN A 175 -10.26 -16.14 -12.55
CA ASN A 175 -10.16 -15.08 -13.57
C ASN A 175 -9.06 -14.03 -13.32
N ASN A 176 -8.42 -14.07 -12.15
CA ASN A 176 -7.46 -13.03 -11.79
C ASN A 176 -5.97 -13.40 -12.01
N LYS A 177 -5.70 -14.58 -12.61
CA LYS A 177 -4.32 -14.94 -12.98
C LYS A 177 -3.70 -14.00 -14.03
N ASN A 178 -4.53 -13.29 -14.80
CA ASN A 178 -4.07 -12.28 -15.76
C ASN A 178 -3.74 -10.91 -15.11
N ASN A 179 -4.09 -10.69 -13.84
CA ASN A 179 -3.90 -9.40 -13.19
C ASN A 179 -2.49 -9.19 -12.60
N GLN A 180 -1.64 -10.22 -12.60
CA GLN A 180 -0.26 -10.04 -12.08
C GLN A 180 0.57 -9.05 -12.93
N ASN A 181 0.25 -8.95 -14.23
CA ASN A 181 0.85 -7.94 -15.12
C ASN A 181 0.05 -6.63 -15.16
N GLN A 182 -1.07 -6.54 -14.44
CA GLN A 182 -1.98 -5.39 -14.46
C GLN A 182 -2.02 -4.63 -13.12
N ASN A 183 -1.04 -4.83 -12.25
CA ASN A 183 -1.00 -4.09 -10.97
C ASN A 183 -0.98 -2.57 -11.17
N GLN A 184 -0.41 -2.08 -12.26
CA GLN A 184 -0.44 -0.64 -12.59
C GLN A 184 -1.84 -0.10 -12.88
N PRO A 185 -2.70 -0.74 -13.71
CA PRO A 185 -4.06 -0.25 -13.92
C PRO A 185 -4.92 -0.22 -12.66
N ASN A 186 -4.75 -1.21 -11.76
CA ASN A 186 -5.49 -1.24 -10.49
C ASN A 186 -5.02 -0.17 -9.51
N GLN A 187 -3.73 0.14 -9.48
CA GLN A 187 -3.18 1.25 -8.70
C GLN A 187 -3.69 2.59 -9.20
N ASP A 188 -3.72 2.77 -10.51
CA ASP A 188 -4.27 3.95 -11.15
C ASP A 188 -5.76 4.12 -10.83
N LYS A 189 -6.52 3.01 -10.85
CA LYS A 189 -7.93 3.00 -10.50
C LYS A 189 -8.16 3.37 -9.04
N MET A 190 -7.42 2.80 -8.10
CA MET A 190 -7.50 3.14 -6.68
C MET A 190 -7.16 4.61 -6.43
N SER A 191 -6.14 5.12 -7.09
CA SER A 191 -5.73 6.51 -7.00
C SER A 191 -6.80 7.45 -7.54
N ARG A 192 -7.44 7.09 -8.65
CA ARG A 192 -8.55 7.85 -9.25
C ARG A 192 -9.77 7.88 -8.33
N GLU A 193 -10.16 6.74 -7.78
CA GLU A 193 -11.27 6.64 -6.85
C GLU A 193 -11.06 7.52 -5.61
N ASN A 194 -9.86 7.50 -5.02
CA ASN A 194 -9.54 8.37 -3.90
C ASN A 194 -9.46 9.85 -4.29
N ALA A 195 -8.98 10.16 -5.47
CA ALA A 195 -8.94 11.53 -5.98
C ALA A 195 -10.34 12.08 -6.28
N GLU A 196 -11.29 11.25 -6.69
CA GLU A 196 -12.68 11.64 -6.98
C GLU A 196 -13.51 11.90 -5.71
N GLN A 197 -13.10 11.36 -4.56
CA GLN A 197 -13.77 11.59 -3.26
C GLN A 197 -13.48 12.97 -2.67
N LEU A 198 -12.59 13.74 -3.25
CA LEU A 198 -12.25 15.10 -2.83
C LEU A 198 -13.14 16.15 -3.53
#